data_2ac69a9fa812fe1f5c926123ff604a93
#
_entry.id   2ac69a9fa812fe1f5c926123ff604a93
#
_cell.length_a   1.000
_cell.length_b   1.000
_cell.length_c   1.000
_cell.angle_alpha   90.00
_cell.angle_beta   90.00
_cell.angle_gamma   90.00
#
_symmetry.space_group_name_H-M   'P 1'
#
loop_
_entity.id
_entity.type
_entity.pdbx_description
1 polymer ?
#
loop_
_entity_poly.entity_id
_entity_poly.type
_entity_poly.pdbx_seq_one_letter_code
_entity_poly.pdbx_strand_id
1 'polypeptide(L)'
;FGVPQLRKRLIFIATKDDSNMPEFIFPSPTHADRYNTVWDAIGDLPLIGAGESADRYKTKPISEFQRIMRSKRSKLYNHKAPNHPQETVEKIRSTVPGEPMYEKYRQRIRLAWDMPSPTQLAGGIRPQFQFGHPEVPRGLTVRERARIQSFPDDYIFTGGVVQGRVQTGNAVPPLLAMAIGSSIDKMLTEFYQKVKLVENM
;
A
#
# COMPACT_ATOMS: atom_id res chain seq x y z
N PHE A 1 9.80 -6.36 -1.46
CA PHE A 1 9.04 -7.00 -0.38
C PHE A 1 7.56 -7.17 -0.74
N GLY A 2 7.21 -7.21 -2.02
CA GLY A 2 5.86 -7.49 -2.50
C GLY A 2 4.86 -6.34 -2.38
N VAL A 3 5.27 -5.15 -1.96
CA VAL A 3 4.40 -3.97 -1.94
C VAL A 3 4.14 -3.50 -3.38
N PRO A 4 2.89 -3.39 -3.86
CA PRO A 4 2.57 -3.00 -5.24
C PRO A 4 2.69 -1.49 -5.48
N GLN A 5 3.79 -0.90 -4.99
CA GLN A 5 4.07 0.52 -5.08
C GLN A 5 5.56 0.80 -5.20
N LEU A 6 5.94 1.69 -6.09
CA LEU A 6 7.29 2.24 -6.19
C LEU A 6 7.43 3.45 -5.25
N ARG A 7 8.15 3.26 -4.13
CA ARG A 7 8.35 4.28 -3.09
C ARG A 7 9.77 4.21 -2.54
N LYS A 8 10.60 5.20 -2.82
CA LYS A 8 11.94 5.31 -2.25
C LYS A 8 11.88 5.99 -0.88
N ARG A 9 12.53 5.40 0.12
CA ARG A 9 12.68 5.95 1.48
C ARG A 9 14.04 5.60 2.03
N LEU A 10 14.59 6.50 2.82
CA LEU A 10 15.75 6.22 3.67
C LEU A 10 15.23 5.59 4.97
N ILE A 11 15.91 4.56 5.43
CA ILE A 11 15.62 3.87 6.69
C ILE A 11 16.92 3.86 7.48
N PHE A 12 16.85 4.34 8.72
CA PHE A 12 17.95 4.34 9.65
C PHE A 12 17.66 3.33 10.75
N ILE A 13 18.61 2.45 11.01
CA ILE A 13 18.60 1.54 12.15
C ILE A 13 19.74 1.96 13.07
N ALA A 14 19.42 2.19 14.33
CA ALA A 14 20.38 2.51 15.36
C ALA A 14 20.25 1.54 16.52
N THR A 15 21.35 1.07 17.05
CA THR A 15 21.45 0.25 18.24
C THR A 15 22.19 1.01 19.32
N LYS A 16 21.94 0.68 20.60
CA LYS A 16 22.80 1.15 21.70
C LYS A 16 24.19 0.54 21.49
N ASP A 17 25.23 1.36 21.75
CA ASP A 17 26.60 0.90 21.69
C ASP A 17 26.82 -0.19 22.75
N ASP A 18 27.00 -1.41 22.27
CA ASP A 18 27.25 -2.61 23.08
C ASP A 18 28.09 -3.58 22.25
N SER A 19 29.25 -3.98 22.80
CA SER A 19 30.20 -4.86 22.12
C SER A 19 29.63 -6.23 21.73
N ASN A 20 28.53 -6.67 22.38
CA ASN A 20 27.86 -7.93 22.07
C ASN A 20 26.75 -7.79 21.03
N MET A 21 26.37 -6.56 20.64
CA MET A 21 25.30 -6.33 19.68
C MET A 21 25.77 -6.73 18.26
N PRO A 22 25.09 -7.70 17.61
CA PRO A 22 25.38 -8.04 16.22
C PRO A 22 25.10 -6.87 15.28
N GLU A 23 25.79 -6.82 14.15
CA GLU A 23 25.49 -5.88 13.09
C GLU A 23 24.09 -6.12 12.51
N PHE A 24 23.34 -5.05 12.28
CA PHE A 24 22.05 -5.15 11.61
C PHE A 24 22.23 -5.41 10.11
N ILE A 25 21.62 -6.49 9.64
CA ILE A 25 21.61 -6.85 8.22
C ILE A 25 20.24 -6.54 7.63
N PHE A 26 20.22 -5.64 6.63
CA PHE A 26 18.99 -5.35 5.90
C PHE A 26 18.45 -6.60 5.19
N PRO A 27 17.11 -6.79 5.18
CA PRO A 27 16.52 -7.95 4.51
C PRO A 27 16.76 -7.89 3.00
N SER A 28 17.04 -9.02 2.37
CA SER A 28 17.15 -9.15 0.92
C SER A 28 15.79 -8.93 0.24
N PRO A 29 15.74 -8.29 -0.95
CA PRO A 29 14.51 -8.14 -1.70
C PRO A 29 13.85 -9.48 -2.01
N THR A 30 12.54 -9.59 -1.80
CA THR A 30 11.77 -10.83 -2.06
C THR A 30 11.07 -10.85 -3.42
N HIS A 31 10.99 -9.69 -4.10
CA HIS A 31 10.27 -9.49 -5.36
C HIS A 31 11.13 -8.69 -6.35
N ALA A 32 12.44 -9.01 -6.43
CA ALA A 32 13.35 -8.30 -7.33
C ALA A 32 13.05 -8.56 -8.81
N ASP A 33 12.66 -9.79 -9.14
CA ASP A 33 12.43 -10.24 -10.51
C ASP A 33 11.02 -9.92 -11.02
N ARG A 34 10.05 -9.78 -10.12
CA ARG A 34 8.65 -9.47 -10.45
C ARG A 34 8.00 -8.62 -9.39
N TYR A 35 7.63 -7.41 -9.75
CA TYR A 35 6.84 -6.52 -8.91
C TYR A 35 5.35 -6.89 -8.94
N ASN A 36 4.68 -6.78 -7.79
CA ASN A 36 3.23 -6.79 -7.76
C ASN A 36 2.69 -5.52 -8.43
N THR A 37 1.69 -5.67 -9.27
CA THR A 37 1.05 -4.60 -10.03
C THR A 37 -0.18 -4.04 -9.34
N VAL A 38 -0.78 -3.00 -9.90
CA VAL A 38 -2.09 -2.50 -9.46
C VAL A 38 -3.16 -3.59 -9.59
N TRP A 39 -3.09 -4.42 -10.66
CA TRP A 39 -3.98 -5.57 -10.83
C TRP A 39 -3.82 -6.58 -9.68
N ASP A 40 -2.60 -6.94 -9.34
CA ASP A 40 -2.34 -7.84 -8.21
C ASP A 40 -2.88 -7.27 -6.89
N ALA A 41 -2.90 -5.95 -6.74
CA ALA A 41 -3.37 -5.30 -5.53
C ALA A 41 -4.90 -5.23 -5.41
N ILE A 42 -5.59 -4.76 -6.45
CA ILE A 42 -6.99 -4.34 -6.36
C ILE A 42 -7.93 -4.96 -7.40
N GLY A 43 -7.43 -5.82 -8.31
CA GLY A 43 -8.20 -6.39 -9.40
C GLY A 43 -9.35 -7.32 -8.96
N ASP A 44 -9.39 -7.76 -7.71
CA ASP A 44 -10.47 -8.56 -7.13
C ASP A 44 -11.49 -7.74 -6.32
N LEU A 45 -11.25 -6.45 -6.13
CA LEU A 45 -12.19 -5.56 -5.45
C LEU A 45 -13.39 -5.25 -6.37
N PRO A 46 -14.60 -5.10 -5.82
CA PRO A 46 -15.76 -4.77 -6.62
C PRO A 46 -15.58 -3.48 -7.41
N LEU A 47 -15.85 -3.51 -8.70
CA LEU A 47 -15.94 -2.29 -9.52
C LEU A 47 -17.17 -1.50 -9.10
N ILE A 48 -16.97 -0.29 -8.63
CA ILE A 48 -18.01 0.65 -8.20
C ILE A 48 -17.80 1.99 -8.89
N GLY A 49 -18.91 2.68 -9.19
CA GLY A 49 -18.91 4.01 -9.77
C GLY A 49 -18.54 5.11 -8.77
N ALA A 50 -18.41 6.35 -9.26
CA ALA A 50 -18.19 7.52 -8.40
C ALA A 50 -19.36 7.67 -7.39
N GLY A 51 -19.04 7.87 -6.11
CA GLY A 51 -20.02 7.98 -5.03
C GLY A 51 -20.59 6.65 -4.52
N GLU A 52 -20.42 5.54 -5.24
CA GLU A 52 -20.91 4.23 -4.84
C GLU A 52 -20.04 3.57 -3.76
N SER A 53 -20.57 2.49 -3.17
CA SER A 53 -19.87 1.68 -2.17
C SER A 53 -20.19 0.21 -2.33
N ALA A 54 -19.25 -0.65 -1.90
CA ALA A 54 -19.48 -2.08 -1.74
C ALA A 54 -18.92 -2.56 -0.40
N ASP A 55 -19.62 -3.48 0.25
CA ASP A 55 -19.28 -4.06 1.55
C ASP A 55 -18.95 -5.56 1.49
N ARG A 56 -18.99 -6.16 0.29
CA ARG A 56 -18.71 -7.58 0.04
C ARG A 56 -17.92 -7.77 -1.23
N TYR A 57 -17.09 -8.82 -1.26
CA TYR A 57 -16.42 -9.26 -2.47
C TYR A 57 -17.41 -9.95 -3.42
N LYS A 58 -17.21 -9.73 -4.72
CA LYS A 58 -17.98 -10.38 -5.79
C LYS A 58 -17.24 -11.55 -6.43
N THR A 59 -15.91 -11.57 -6.32
CA THR A 59 -15.04 -12.56 -6.95
C THR A 59 -14.11 -13.22 -5.94
N LYS A 60 -13.51 -14.34 -6.28
CA LYS A 60 -12.39 -14.93 -5.53
C LYS A 60 -11.11 -14.13 -5.77
N PRO A 61 -10.11 -14.19 -4.87
CA PRO A 61 -8.80 -13.59 -5.13
C PRO A 61 -8.15 -14.28 -6.34
N ILE A 62 -7.54 -13.50 -7.22
CA ILE A 62 -6.90 -13.93 -8.46
C ILE A 62 -5.37 -13.92 -8.39
N SER A 63 -4.77 -13.17 -7.46
CA SER A 63 -3.33 -13.14 -7.21
C SER A 63 -2.99 -13.65 -5.82
N GLU A 64 -1.72 -14.03 -5.62
CA GLU A 64 -1.22 -14.40 -4.30
C GLU A 64 -1.28 -13.21 -3.33
N PHE A 65 -0.94 -12.02 -3.81
CA PHE A 65 -1.06 -10.81 -3.01
C PHE A 65 -2.48 -10.60 -2.49
N GLN A 66 -3.50 -10.78 -3.33
CA GLN A 66 -4.90 -10.66 -2.91
C GLN A 66 -5.30 -11.71 -1.87
N ARG A 67 -4.77 -12.94 -1.99
CA ARG A 67 -5.00 -13.99 -0.97
C ARG A 67 -4.44 -13.60 0.38
N ILE A 68 -3.23 -13.04 0.40
CA ILE A 68 -2.57 -12.56 1.63
C ILE A 68 -3.35 -11.39 2.24
N MET A 69 -3.81 -10.45 1.42
CA MET A 69 -4.51 -9.25 1.89
C MET A 69 -5.95 -9.52 2.35
N ARG A 70 -6.64 -10.48 1.73
CA ARG A 70 -8.01 -10.81 2.10
C ARG A 70 -8.09 -11.38 3.50
N SER A 71 -8.96 -10.78 4.30
CA SER A 71 -9.31 -11.35 5.59
C SER A 71 -10.19 -12.59 5.41
N LYS A 72 -10.24 -13.44 6.43
CA LYS A 72 -11.19 -14.57 6.50
C LYS A 72 -12.64 -14.10 6.60
N ARG A 73 -12.89 -12.80 6.77
CA ARG A 73 -14.22 -12.20 6.87
C ARG A 73 -14.76 -11.90 5.48
N SER A 74 -16.05 -12.10 5.27
CA SER A 74 -16.72 -11.77 4.00
C SER A 74 -17.00 -10.28 3.80
N LYS A 75 -16.87 -9.47 4.87
CA LYS A 75 -17.18 -8.04 4.84
C LYS A 75 -15.97 -7.22 4.40
N LEU A 76 -16.20 -6.35 3.43
CA LEU A 76 -15.23 -5.40 2.89
C LEU A 76 -15.44 -4.01 3.53
N TYR A 77 -14.38 -3.43 4.08
CA TYR A 77 -14.42 -2.13 4.73
C TYR A 77 -13.69 -1.07 3.91
N ASN A 78 -14.09 0.20 4.08
CA ASN A 78 -13.46 1.37 3.47
C ASN A 78 -13.49 1.39 1.92
N HIS A 79 -14.39 0.62 1.29
CA HIS A 79 -14.56 0.58 -0.15
C HIS A 79 -15.77 1.41 -0.58
N LYS A 80 -15.66 2.72 -0.35
CA LYS A 80 -16.57 3.76 -0.82
C LYS A 80 -15.82 4.69 -1.75
N ALA A 81 -16.30 4.85 -2.98
CA ALA A 81 -15.69 5.70 -3.97
C ALA A 81 -15.93 7.18 -3.64
N PRO A 82 -14.95 8.06 -3.87
CA PRO A 82 -15.19 9.49 -3.79
C PRO A 82 -16.19 9.92 -4.86
N ASN A 83 -17.02 10.88 -4.51
CA ASN A 83 -17.88 11.58 -5.49
C ASN A 83 -17.10 12.77 -6.06
N HIS A 84 -17.00 12.84 -7.37
CA HIS A 84 -16.29 13.90 -8.08
C HIS A 84 -17.25 14.73 -8.94
N PRO A 85 -16.95 16.02 -9.16
CA PRO A 85 -17.61 16.80 -10.20
C PRO A 85 -17.46 16.14 -11.58
N GLN A 86 -18.44 16.35 -12.46
CA GLN A 86 -18.48 15.74 -13.80
C GLN A 86 -17.21 16.03 -14.62
N GLU A 87 -16.69 17.26 -14.52
CA GLU A 87 -15.43 17.65 -15.15
C GLU A 87 -14.25 16.76 -14.74
N THR A 88 -14.16 16.41 -13.45
CA THR A 88 -13.13 15.51 -12.93
C THR A 88 -13.31 14.08 -13.44
N VAL A 89 -14.56 13.60 -13.47
CA VAL A 89 -14.90 12.28 -14.01
C VAL A 89 -14.49 12.19 -15.48
N GLU A 90 -14.80 13.21 -16.26
CA GLU A 90 -14.47 13.27 -17.69
C GLU A 90 -12.96 13.36 -17.92
N LYS A 91 -12.26 14.13 -17.07
CA LYS A 91 -10.79 14.22 -17.11
C LYS A 91 -10.13 12.86 -16.86
N ILE A 92 -10.63 12.10 -15.88
CA ILE A 92 -10.12 10.73 -15.65
C ILE A 92 -10.45 9.84 -16.84
N ARG A 93 -11.67 9.91 -17.38
CA ARG A 93 -12.13 9.09 -18.50
C ARG A 93 -11.28 9.30 -19.75
N SER A 94 -10.99 10.55 -20.11
CA SER A 94 -10.21 10.92 -21.29
C SER A 94 -8.70 10.66 -21.16
N THR A 95 -8.18 10.44 -19.94
CA THR A 95 -6.77 10.14 -19.74
C THR A 95 -6.49 8.66 -19.98
N VAL A 96 -5.46 8.35 -20.75
CA VAL A 96 -5.00 6.96 -20.94
C VAL A 96 -4.46 6.38 -19.62
N PRO A 97 -4.79 5.14 -19.22
CA PRO A 97 -4.18 4.49 -18.06
C PRO A 97 -2.64 4.50 -18.13
N GLY A 98 -2.01 4.86 -17.03
CA GLY A 98 -0.55 5.07 -16.94
C GLY A 98 -0.13 6.53 -17.12
N GLU A 99 -0.97 7.38 -17.67
CA GLU A 99 -0.61 8.75 -18.01
C GLU A 99 -1.05 9.79 -16.97
N PRO A 100 -0.34 10.93 -16.87
CA PRO A 100 -0.74 12.06 -16.05
C PRO A 100 -2.06 12.67 -16.51
N MET A 101 -2.97 12.91 -15.57
CA MET A 101 -4.25 13.59 -15.85
C MET A 101 -4.11 15.10 -16.04
N TYR A 102 -3.01 15.70 -15.60
CA TYR A 102 -2.75 17.15 -15.65
C TYR A 102 -1.30 17.43 -16.01
N GLU A 103 -1.07 18.33 -16.94
CA GLU A 103 0.29 18.74 -17.35
C GLU A 103 1.12 19.32 -16.20
N LYS A 104 0.51 20.23 -15.42
CA LYS A 104 1.15 20.90 -14.27
C LYS A 104 1.36 19.95 -13.07
N TYR A 105 0.55 18.92 -12.93
CA TYR A 105 0.56 18.01 -11.78
C TYR A 105 0.77 16.57 -12.22
N ARG A 106 1.93 16.29 -12.81
CA ARG A 106 2.29 14.98 -13.40
C ARG A 106 2.22 13.81 -12.44
N GLN A 107 2.28 14.04 -11.12
CA GLN A 107 2.09 13.02 -10.09
C GLN A 107 0.61 12.57 -9.91
N ARG A 108 -0.32 13.23 -10.59
CA ARG A 108 -1.73 12.83 -10.63
C ARG A 108 -1.97 11.99 -11.87
N ILE A 109 -1.99 10.69 -11.68
CA ILE A 109 -1.94 9.70 -12.74
C ILE A 109 -3.24 8.88 -12.72
N ARG A 110 -3.79 8.58 -13.89
CA ARG A 110 -4.70 7.45 -14.03
C ARG A 110 -3.86 6.19 -13.98
N LEU A 111 -4.04 5.33 -12.97
CA LEU A 111 -3.23 4.14 -12.82
C LEU A 111 -3.41 3.18 -13.99
N ALA A 112 -2.40 2.37 -14.28
CA ALA A 112 -2.47 1.24 -15.20
C ALA A 112 -2.50 -0.08 -14.41
N TRP A 113 -3.16 -1.09 -14.95
CA TRP A 113 -3.31 -2.39 -14.30
C TRP A 113 -2.00 -3.17 -14.20
N ASP A 114 -1.16 -3.09 -15.19
CA ASP A 114 0.05 -3.89 -15.42
C ASP A 114 1.33 -3.32 -14.80
N MET A 115 1.21 -2.22 -14.04
CA MET A 115 2.33 -1.55 -13.40
C MET A 115 2.14 -1.44 -11.88
N PRO A 116 3.22 -1.36 -11.08
CA PRO A 116 3.14 -0.92 -9.70
C PRO A 116 2.65 0.52 -9.61
N SER A 117 1.89 0.84 -8.56
CA SER A 117 1.47 2.22 -8.30
C SER A 117 2.68 3.13 -8.03
N PRO A 118 2.69 4.38 -8.50
CA PRO A 118 3.61 5.38 -7.99
C PRO A 118 3.38 5.66 -6.50
N THR A 119 4.30 6.42 -5.88
CA THR A 119 4.22 6.79 -4.46
C THR A 119 2.90 7.47 -4.12
N GLN A 120 2.15 6.90 -3.18
CA GLN A 120 0.97 7.53 -2.61
C GLN A 120 1.34 8.68 -1.68
N LEU A 121 0.71 9.84 -1.90
CA LEU A 121 0.86 11.03 -1.06
C LEU A 121 -0.23 11.10 0.01
N ALA A 122 0.09 11.69 1.15
CA ALA A 122 -0.81 11.81 2.30
C ALA A 122 -1.99 12.78 2.10
N GLY A 123 -1.96 13.64 1.11
CA GLY A 123 -3.06 14.58 0.86
C GLY A 123 -2.63 16.03 0.91
N GLY A 124 -3.59 16.95 1.03
CA GLY A 124 -3.35 18.41 1.01
C GLY A 124 -3.35 19.03 -0.39
N ILE A 125 -3.48 18.24 -1.44
CA ILE A 125 -3.49 18.72 -2.83
C ILE A 125 -4.94 18.76 -3.34
N ARG A 126 -5.41 19.92 -3.72
CA ARG A 126 -6.66 20.05 -4.49
C ARG A 126 -6.39 19.80 -5.99
N PRO A 127 -7.28 19.09 -6.73
CA PRO A 127 -8.46 18.36 -6.29
C PRO A 127 -8.14 17.22 -5.32
N GLN A 128 -9.12 16.78 -4.55
CA GLN A 128 -8.97 15.89 -3.38
C GLN A 128 -8.63 14.42 -3.73
N PHE A 129 -7.95 14.14 -4.84
CA PHE A 129 -7.50 12.81 -5.21
C PHE A 129 -6.16 12.88 -5.95
N GLN A 130 -5.37 11.83 -5.87
CA GLN A 130 -4.08 11.73 -6.54
C GLN A 130 -4.16 10.80 -7.75
N PHE A 131 -4.80 9.64 -7.60
CA PHE A 131 -4.85 8.62 -8.63
C PHE A 131 -6.26 8.38 -9.13
N GLY A 132 -6.43 8.35 -10.46
CA GLY A 132 -7.58 7.80 -11.12
C GLY A 132 -7.52 6.26 -11.12
N HIS A 133 -8.68 5.61 -10.97
CA HIS A 133 -8.79 4.17 -11.10
C HIS A 133 -8.52 3.73 -12.56
N PRO A 134 -7.84 2.59 -12.80
CA PRO A 134 -7.48 2.16 -14.14
C PRO A 134 -8.66 2.01 -15.11
N GLU A 135 -9.80 1.53 -14.62
CA GLU A 135 -10.95 1.18 -15.44
C GLU A 135 -12.13 2.16 -15.25
N VAL A 136 -12.50 2.45 -14.00
CA VAL A 136 -13.65 3.31 -13.71
C VAL A 136 -13.20 4.77 -13.55
N PRO A 137 -13.86 5.77 -14.17
CA PRO A 137 -13.43 7.17 -14.16
C PRO A 137 -13.70 7.84 -12.79
N ARG A 138 -13.00 7.46 -11.77
CA ARG A 138 -13.05 7.99 -10.40
C ARG A 138 -11.70 7.89 -9.70
N GLY A 139 -11.54 8.60 -8.60
CA GLY A 139 -10.41 8.41 -7.69
C GLY A 139 -10.48 7.08 -6.95
N LEU A 140 -9.36 6.64 -6.39
CA LEU A 140 -9.29 5.41 -5.60
C LEU A 140 -10.07 5.54 -4.29
N THR A 141 -10.71 4.45 -3.87
CA THR A 141 -11.26 4.28 -2.52
C THR A 141 -10.13 4.17 -1.48
N VAL A 142 -10.47 4.33 -0.20
CA VAL A 142 -9.50 4.11 0.88
C VAL A 142 -9.02 2.66 0.91
N ARG A 143 -9.87 1.69 0.62
CA ARG A 143 -9.50 0.26 0.54
C ARG A 143 -8.52 -0.02 -0.59
N GLU A 144 -8.75 0.51 -1.79
CA GLU A 144 -7.82 0.38 -2.91
C GLU A 144 -6.45 0.98 -2.57
N ARG A 145 -6.43 2.15 -1.96
CA ARG A 145 -5.19 2.77 -1.48
C ARG A 145 -4.49 1.93 -0.41
N ALA A 146 -5.25 1.36 0.52
CA ALA A 146 -4.75 0.50 1.58
C ALA A 146 -4.11 -0.79 1.02
N ARG A 147 -4.75 -1.42 0.04
CA ARG A 147 -4.21 -2.59 -0.67
C ARG A 147 -2.90 -2.27 -1.37
N ILE A 148 -2.80 -1.15 -2.05
CA ILE A 148 -1.55 -0.67 -2.69
C ILE A 148 -0.44 -0.43 -1.66
N GLN A 149 -0.79 -0.12 -0.41
CA GLN A 149 0.14 -0.02 0.72
C GLN A 149 0.33 -1.36 1.48
N SER A 150 -0.19 -2.45 0.96
CA SER A 150 -0.15 -3.78 1.58
C SER A 150 -0.84 -3.91 2.95
N PHE A 151 -1.84 -3.07 3.24
CA PHE A 151 -2.68 -3.28 4.42
C PHE A 151 -3.67 -4.43 4.18
N PRO A 152 -3.78 -5.37 5.13
CA PRO A 152 -4.81 -6.42 5.05
C PRO A 152 -6.23 -5.82 5.16
N ASP A 153 -7.21 -6.55 4.62
CA ASP A 153 -8.58 -6.02 4.49
C ASP A 153 -9.35 -5.93 5.80
N ASP A 154 -8.90 -6.62 6.82
CA ASP A 154 -9.43 -6.52 8.19
C ASP A 154 -8.95 -5.28 8.94
N TYR A 155 -7.90 -4.61 8.44
CA TYR A 155 -7.51 -3.31 8.97
C TYR A 155 -8.51 -2.24 8.54
N ILE A 156 -9.16 -1.62 9.52
CA ILE A 156 -10.21 -0.62 9.30
C ILE A 156 -9.63 0.78 9.51
N PHE A 157 -9.71 1.60 8.47
CA PHE A 157 -9.37 3.02 8.56
C PHE A 157 -10.57 3.79 9.11
N THR A 158 -10.36 4.60 10.14
CA THR A 158 -11.39 5.43 10.75
C THR A 158 -11.41 6.83 10.14
N GLY A 159 -12.56 7.51 10.26
CA GLY A 159 -12.80 8.81 9.65
C GLY A 159 -13.32 8.70 8.21
N GLY A 160 -13.36 9.83 7.51
CA GLY A 160 -13.83 9.90 6.12
C GLY A 160 -12.74 9.60 5.09
N VAL A 161 -13.11 9.79 3.81
CA VAL A 161 -12.19 9.56 2.67
C VAL A 161 -10.91 10.38 2.77
N VAL A 162 -10.99 11.62 3.25
CA VAL A 162 -9.82 12.51 3.39
C VAL A 162 -8.86 11.96 4.44
N GLN A 163 -9.37 11.60 5.62
CA GLN A 163 -8.58 11.02 6.71
C GLN A 163 -7.94 9.69 6.28
N GLY A 164 -8.69 8.80 5.64
CA GLY A 164 -8.17 7.54 5.12
C GLY A 164 -7.06 7.74 4.08
N ARG A 165 -7.14 8.77 3.26
CA ARG A 165 -6.05 9.13 2.33
C ARG A 165 -4.79 9.60 3.05
N VAL A 166 -4.93 10.43 4.08
CA VAL A 166 -3.81 10.88 4.90
C VAL A 166 -3.15 9.68 5.60
N GLN A 167 -3.94 8.81 6.20
CA GLN A 167 -3.46 7.62 6.90
C GLN A 167 -2.71 6.69 5.93
N THR A 168 -3.30 6.35 4.78
CA THR A 168 -2.65 5.47 3.79
C THR A 168 -1.40 6.10 3.17
N GLY A 169 -1.38 7.41 2.95
CA GLY A 169 -0.24 8.10 2.36
C GLY A 169 0.97 8.23 3.30
N ASN A 170 0.72 8.37 4.62
CA ASN A 170 1.76 8.47 5.65
C ASN A 170 2.25 7.11 6.15
N ALA A 171 1.57 6.04 5.82
CA ALA A 171 1.85 4.72 6.34
C ALA A 171 3.20 4.16 5.87
N VAL A 172 3.81 3.36 6.73
CA VAL A 172 4.82 2.37 6.36
C VAL A 172 4.07 1.12 5.88
N PRO A 173 4.36 0.61 4.68
CA PRO A 173 3.69 -0.60 4.18
C PRO A 173 3.93 -1.80 5.10
N PRO A 174 2.88 -2.53 5.56
CA PRO A 174 3.03 -3.67 6.46
C PRO A 174 4.00 -4.75 5.99
N LEU A 175 4.03 -5.08 4.69
CA LEU A 175 4.99 -6.06 4.17
C LEU A 175 6.44 -5.59 4.28
N LEU A 176 6.72 -4.30 4.09
CA LEU A 176 8.05 -3.73 4.31
C LEU A 176 8.40 -3.74 5.80
N ALA A 177 7.46 -3.30 6.65
CA ALA A 177 7.65 -3.29 8.11
C ALA A 177 7.92 -4.69 8.64
N MET A 178 7.22 -5.70 8.14
CA MET A 178 7.42 -7.10 8.52
C MET A 178 8.82 -7.60 8.13
N ALA A 179 9.29 -7.28 6.93
CA ALA A 179 10.63 -7.68 6.49
C ALA A 179 11.73 -7.08 7.37
N ILE A 180 11.64 -5.78 7.69
CA ILE A 180 12.60 -5.10 8.57
C ILE A 180 12.48 -5.64 9.99
N GLY A 181 11.26 -5.80 10.51
CA GLY A 181 11.01 -6.35 11.84
C GLY A 181 11.59 -7.74 12.02
N SER A 182 11.49 -8.61 11.02
CA SER A 182 12.09 -9.94 11.04
C SER A 182 13.63 -9.89 11.11
N SER A 183 14.27 -8.94 10.44
CA SER A 183 15.73 -8.74 10.55
C SER A 183 16.14 -8.21 11.93
N ILE A 184 15.34 -7.32 12.53
CA ILE A 184 15.55 -6.84 13.90
C ILE A 184 15.39 -8.00 14.90
N ASP A 185 14.35 -8.80 14.77
CA ASP A 185 14.08 -9.95 15.64
C ASP A 185 15.23 -10.97 15.60
N LYS A 186 15.75 -11.25 14.41
CA LYS A 186 16.93 -12.11 14.24
C LYS A 186 18.16 -11.54 14.97
N MET A 187 18.46 -10.26 14.77
CA MET A 187 19.58 -9.57 15.41
C MET A 187 19.45 -9.63 16.94
N LEU A 188 18.27 -9.36 17.50
CA LEU A 188 18.02 -9.41 18.92
C LEU A 188 18.11 -10.84 19.48
N THR A 189 17.64 -11.82 18.75
CA THR A 189 17.77 -13.24 19.15
C THR A 189 19.23 -13.65 19.25
N GLU A 190 20.07 -13.30 18.29
CA GLU A 190 21.52 -13.56 18.31
C GLU A 190 22.21 -12.83 19.48
N PHE A 191 21.82 -11.59 19.75
CA PHE A 191 22.32 -10.84 20.90
C PHE A 191 22.04 -11.54 22.23
N TYR A 192 20.78 -11.90 22.49
CA TYR A 192 20.41 -12.55 23.74
C TYR A 192 21.05 -13.94 23.91
N GLN A 193 21.28 -14.66 22.83
CA GLN A 193 22.04 -15.92 22.88
C GLN A 193 23.49 -15.70 23.32
N LYS A 194 24.17 -14.69 22.79
CA LYS A 194 25.55 -14.33 23.19
C LYS A 194 25.63 -13.92 24.64
N VAL A 195 24.71 -13.06 25.11
CA VAL A 195 24.70 -12.61 26.52
C VAL A 195 24.52 -13.77 27.46
N LYS A 196 23.61 -14.71 27.22
CA LYS A 196 23.41 -15.90 28.04
C LYS A 196 24.64 -16.82 28.10
N LEU A 197 25.40 -16.91 27.01
CA LEU A 197 26.63 -17.70 27.00
C LEU A 197 27.70 -17.07 27.89
N VAL A 198 27.79 -15.75 27.92
CA VAL A 198 28.74 -15.01 28.77
C VAL A 198 28.37 -15.12 30.26
N GLU A 199 27.07 -15.05 30.59
CA GLU A 199 26.59 -15.18 31.98
C GLU A 199 26.78 -16.58 32.59
N ASN A 200 26.91 -17.59 31.74
CA ASN A 200 27.08 -19.00 32.17
C ASN A 200 28.56 -19.45 32.19
N MET A 201 29.50 -18.59 31.90
CA MET A 201 30.97 -18.85 31.97
C MET A 201 31.57 -18.28 33.25
#